data_d5f05367e33f0d1238870cd4e7337b39
#
_entry.id   d5f05367e33f0d1238870cd4e7337b39
#
_cell.length_a   1.000
_cell.length_b   1.000
_cell.length_c   1.000
_cell.angle_alpha   90.00
_cell.angle_beta   90.00
_cell.angle_gamma   90.00
#
_symmetry.space_group_name_H-M   'P 1'
#
loop_
_entity.id
_entity.type
_entity.pdbx_description
1 polymer ?
#
loop_
_entity_poly.entity_id
_entity_poly.type
_entity_poly.pdbx_seq_one_letter_code
_entity_poly.pdbx_strand_id
1 'polypeptide(L)'
;ELSKILNDLKKKRIDNVILEASSHGLKQNRLDGLKFNTAIFTNLSHDHLDYHKTFNDYLKSKLYLFEKLLKSGGNIITDSQIPEYKNLKKISLNNKFNLQVLSKSNNGIDIYSHKFKDDKQIIEITHNQKNYKLQTDLIGRIQLKNLFMAMLAAKKSNLKFDKIVKLASRVESVSGRFEKI
;
A
#
# COMPACT_ATOMS: atom_id res chain seq x y z
N GLU A 1 -11.73 -4.09 -21.42
CA GLU A 1 -12.32 -4.87 -20.31
C GLU A 1 -12.36 -4.06 -19.01
N LEU A 2 -11.22 -3.56 -18.51
CA LEU A 2 -11.14 -2.78 -17.27
C LEU A 2 -12.06 -1.53 -17.28
N SER A 3 -12.06 -0.75 -18.36
CA SER A 3 -12.90 0.44 -18.49
C SER A 3 -14.39 0.12 -18.38
N LYS A 4 -14.83 -1.04 -18.91
CA LYS A 4 -16.21 -1.51 -18.79
C LYS A 4 -16.55 -1.81 -17.33
N ILE A 5 -15.68 -2.55 -16.64
CA ILE A 5 -15.84 -2.87 -15.20
C ILE A 5 -15.94 -1.59 -14.37
N LEU A 6 -15.04 -0.63 -14.58
CA LEU A 6 -15.04 0.63 -13.84
C LEU A 6 -16.31 1.46 -14.12
N ASN A 7 -16.81 1.44 -15.36
CA ASN A 7 -18.06 2.12 -15.70
C ASN A 7 -19.26 1.45 -15.01
N ASP A 8 -19.31 0.14 -14.94
CA ASP A 8 -20.37 -0.61 -14.25
C ASP A 8 -20.33 -0.37 -12.74
N LEU A 9 -19.13 -0.32 -12.14
CA LEU A 9 -18.97 0.05 -10.72
C LEU A 9 -19.45 1.48 -10.45
N LYS A 10 -19.15 2.42 -11.35
CA LYS A 10 -19.66 3.80 -11.27
C LYS A 10 -21.20 3.85 -11.31
N LYS A 11 -21.83 3.10 -12.23
CA LYS A 11 -23.29 3.00 -12.30
C LYS A 11 -23.90 2.44 -11.02
N LYS A 12 -23.21 1.50 -10.35
CA LYS A 12 -23.57 0.93 -9.06
C LYS A 12 -23.25 1.85 -7.87
N ARG A 13 -22.78 3.07 -8.11
CA ARG A 13 -22.39 4.06 -7.08
C ARG A 13 -21.35 3.53 -6.11
N ILE A 14 -20.38 2.76 -6.60
CA ILE A 14 -19.25 2.32 -5.80
C ILE A 14 -18.25 3.47 -5.67
N ASP A 15 -18.01 3.93 -4.44
CA ASP A 15 -17.19 5.10 -4.16
C ASP A 15 -15.68 4.83 -4.20
N ASN A 16 -15.27 3.60 -3.86
CA ASN A 16 -13.86 3.25 -3.77
C ASN A 16 -13.58 1.97 -4.55
N VAL A 17 -12.54 2.00 -5.36
CA VAL A 17 -12.04 0.84 -6.12
C VAL A 17 -10.57 0.65 -5.79
N ILE A 18 -10.18 -0.59 -5.48
CA ILE A 18 -8.81 -0.99 -5.23
C ILE A 18 -8.37 -1.88 -6.40
N LEU A 19 -7.23 -1.54 -6.98
CA LEU A 19 -6.63 -2.27 -8.11
C LEU A 19 -5.23 -2.73 -7.75
N GLU A 20 -4.90 -3.96 -8.11
CA GLU A 20 -3.52 -4.41 -8.16
C GLU A 20 -2.88 -3.96 -9.47
N ALA A 21 -1.82 -3.14 -9.37
CA ALA A 21 -1.06 -2.65 -10.51
C ALA A 21 0.20 -3.50 -10.70
N SER A 22 0.09 -4.57 -11.48
CA SER A 22 1.25 -5.41 -11.79
C SER A 22 2.27 -4.66 -12.65
N SER A 23 3.56 -4.95 -12.49
CA SER A 23 4.62 -4.34 -13.29
C SER A 23 4.48 -4.61 -14.79
N HIS A 24 3.97 -5.77 -15.16
CA HIS A 24 3.63 -6.11 -16.54
C HIS A 24 2.52 -5.20 -17.09
N GLY A 25 1.43 -5.04 -16.33
CA GLY A 25 0.32 -4.18 -16.71
C GLY A 25 0.73 -2.73 -16.87
N LEU A 26 1.60 -2.23 -15.97
CA LEU A 26 2.16 -0.88 -16.05
C LEU A 26 3.07 -0.71 -17.27
N LYS A 27 3.98 -1.66 -17.55
CA LYS A 27 4.86 -1.62 -18.72
C LYS A 27 4.08 -1.72 -20.04
N GLN A 28 2.94 -2.39 -20.04
CA GLN A 28 2.04 -2.52 -21.20
C GLN A 28 1.00 -1.41 -21.27
N ASN A 29 1.11 -0.38 -20.45
CA ASN A 29 0.18 0.78 -20.41
C ASN A 29 -1.30 0.39 -20.22
N ARG A 30 -1.56 -0.76 -19.57
CA ARG A 30 -2.95 -1.26 -19.38
C ARG A 30 -3.79 -0.37 -18.46
N LEU A 31 -3.15 0.48 -17.66
CA LEU A 31 -3.81 1.42 -16.74
C LEU A 31 -3.82 2.86 -17.27
N ASP A 32 -3.33 3.08 -18.50
CA ASP A 32 -3.31 4.41 -19.08
C ASP A 32 -4.74 4.97 -19.26
N GLY A 33 -4.87 6.27 -19.06
CA GLY A 33 -6.17 6.94 -19.02
C GLY A 33 -6.84 6.91 -17.63
N LEU A 34 -6.37 6.07 -16.69
CA LEU A 34 -6.82 6.13 -15.29
C LEU A 34 -6.00 7.13 -14.49
N LYS A 35 -6.62 7.70 -13.46
CA LYS A 35 -5.96 8.55 -12.47
C LYS A 35 -6.32 8.10 -11.07
N PHE A 36 -5.28 7.80 -10.27
CA PHE A 36 -5.42 7.27 -8.92
C PHE A 36 -5.31 8.37 -7.88
N ASN A 37 -6.10 8.27 -6.82
CA ASN A 37 -6.01 9.17 -5.67
C ASN A 37 -4.87 8.77 -4.73
N THR A 38 -4.61 7.47 -4.64
CA THR A 38 -3.62 6.89 -3.74
C THR A 38 -2.94 5.72 -4.43
N ALA A 39 -1.62 5.64 -4.33
CA ALA A 39 -0.83 4.49 -4.77
C ALA A 39 0.05 3.99 -3.63
N ILE A 40 0.15 2.66 -3.51
CA ILE A 40 0.97 1.98 -2.51
C ILE A 40 2.14 1.32 -3.22
N PHE A 41 3.36 1.56 -2.75
CA PHE A 41 4.53 0.81 -3.14
C PHE A 41 4.91 -0.11 -1.98
N THR A 42 4.69 -1.39 -2.13
CA THR A 42 4.95 -2.38 -1.08
C THR A 42 6.42 -2.74 -0.97
N ASN A 43 6.97 -3.30 -2.03
CA ASN A 43 8.37 -3.69 -2.15
C ASN A 43 8.75 -3.96 -3.61
N LEU A 44 10.04 -4.17 -3.82
CA LEU A 44 10.62 -4.70 -5.05
C LEU A 44 11.51 -5.88 -4.68
N SER A 45 11.21 -7.07 -5.20
CA SER A 45 11.99 -8.30 -5.02
C SER A 45 12.65 -8.72 -6.34
N HIS A 46 13.62 -9.60 -6.28
CA HIS A 46 14.21 -10.23 -7.47
C HIS A 46 13.19 -11.21 -8.09
N ASP A 47 12.22 -10.65 -8.79
CA ASP A 47 11.15 -11.38 -9.46
C ASP A 47 10.89 -10.77 -10.83
N HIS A 48 10.21 -11.49 -11.72
CA HIS A 48 9.83 -11.00 -13.06
C HIS A 48 10.99 -10.51 -13.95
N LEU A 49 12.24 -10.96 -13.71
CA LEU A 49 13.40 -10.56 -14.51
C LEU A 49 13.43 -11.25 -15.89
N ASP A 50 12.73 -12.36 -16.04
CA ASP A 50 12.40 -12.99 -17.32
C ASP A 50 11.68 -12.00 -18.27
N TYR A 51 10.79 -11.17 -17.75
CA TYR A 51 10.04 -10.18 -18.51
C TYR A 51 10.74 -8.81 -18.59
N HIS A 52 11.28 -8.32 -17.48
CA HIS A 52 11.83 -6.96 -17.38
C HIS A 52 13.30 -6.85 -17.82
N LYS A 53 13.99 -7.99 -18.04
CA LYS A 53 15.40 -8.11 -18.42
C LYS A 53 16.39 -7.53 -17.39
N THR A 54 16.07 -6.39 -16.77
CA THR A 54 16.90 -5.75 -15.75
C THR A 54 16.06 -5.29 -14.56
N PHE A 55 16.70 -5.25 -13.38
CA PHE A 55 16.07 -4.70 -12.17
C PHE A 55 15.64 -3.23 -12.33
N ASN A 56 16.43 -2.46 -13.08
CA ASN A 56 16.13 -1.06 -13.35
C ASN A 56 14.87 -0.88 -14.22
N ASP A 57 14.68 -1.74 -15.23
CA ASP A 57 13.46 -1.72 -16.04
C ASP A 57 12.22 -2.13 -15.23
N TYR A 58 12.40 -3.09 -14.33
CA TYR A 58 11.36 -3.50 -13.40
C TYR A 58 10.97 -2.34 -12.47
N LEU A 59 11.96 -1.68 -11.87
CA LEU A 59 11.75 -0.52 -11.02
C LEU A 59 11.06 0.62 -11.80
N LYS A 60 11.56 0.99 -12.97
CA LYS A 60 10.94 2.02 -13.83
C LYS A 60 9.48 1.72 -14.14
N SER A 61 9.17 0.46 -14.45
CA SER A 61 7.80 0.04 -14.73
C SER A 61 6.89 0.25 -13.53
N LYS A 62 7.34 -0.07 -12.32
CA LYS A 62 6.58 0.20 -11.09
C LYS A 62 6.46 1.69 -10.77
N LEU A 63 7.54 2.46 -10.97
CA LEU A 63 7.53 3.91 -10.69
C LEU A 63 6.60 4.67 -11.64
N TYR A 64 6.30 4.14 -12.83
CA TYR A 64 5.36 4.73 -13.78
C TYR A 64 3.98 5.03 -13.14
N LEU A 65 3.49 4.17 -12.26
CA LEU A 65 2.24 4.41 -11.52
C LEU A 65 2.29 5.74 -10.74
N PHE A 66 3.41 6.02 -10.10
CA PHE A 66 3.60 7.19 -9.26
C PHE A 66 3.90 8.45 -10.07
N GLU A 67 4.63 8.32 -11.16
CA GLU A 67 5.03 9.45 -12.01
C GLU A 67 3.91 9.92 -12.95
N LYS A 68 3.11 8.98 -13.48
CA LYS A 68 2.18 9.26 -14.56
C LYS A 68 0.70 9.09 -14.23
N LEU A 69 0.37 8.20 -13.29
CA LEU A 69 -1.01 7.81 -13.06
C LEU A 69 -1.61 8.35 -11.76
N LEU A 70 -0.85 8.99 -10.89
CA LEU A 70 -1.40 9.72 -9.75
C LEU A 70 -2.05 11.04 -10.17
N LYS A 71 -3.15 11.40 -9.51
CA LYS A 71 -3.78 12.73 -9.62
C LYS A 71 -2.90 13.78 -8.95
N SER A 72 -3.02 15.02 -9.37
CA SER A 72 -2.46 16.16 -8.64
C SER A 72 -2.89 16.13 -7.17
N GLY A 73 -1.95 16.34 -6.24
CA GLY A 73 -2.19 16.22 -4.80
C GLY A 73 -2.44 14.79 -4.31
N GLY A 74 -2.21 13.78 -5.15
CA GLY A 74 -2.37 12.37 -4.82
C GLY A 74 -1.47 11.91 -3.66
N ASN A 75 -1.72 10.69 -3.19
CA ASN A 75 -1.01 10.13 -2.05
C ASN A 75 -0.10 8.98 -2.47
N ILE A 76 1.13 8.98 -1.97
CA ILE A 76 2.07 7.87 -2.05
C ILE A 76 2.18 7.26 -0.66
N ILE A 77 2.02 5.95 -0.56
CA ILE A 77 2.19 5.20 0.69
C ILE A 77 3.28 4.15 0.48
N THR A 78 4.26 4.09 1.38
CA THR A 78 5.36 3.14 1.29
C THR A 78 6.04 2.91 2.64
N ASP A 79 7.01 2.01 2.68
CA ASP A 79 7.93 1.83 3.81
C ASP A 79 9.19 2.67 3.59
N SER A 80 9.59 3.47 4.58
CA SER A 80 10.82 4.27 4.52
C SER A 80 12.11 3.44 4.56
N GLN A 81 12.02 2.16 4.90
CA GLN A 81 13.17 1.26 5.02
C GLN A 81 13.52 0.54 3.71
N ILE A 82 12.72 0.65 2.66
CA ILE A 82 13.02 0.03 1.36
C ILE A 82 14.04 0.85 0.56
N PRO A 83 14.87 0.22 -0.28
CA PRO A 83 15.85 0.92 -1.11
C PRO A 83 15.22 1.98 -2.04
N GLU A 84 14.03 1.69 -2.57
CA GLU A 84 13.29 2.52 -3.53
C GLU A 84 12.67 3.76 -2.90
N TYR A 85 12.70 3.89 -1.57
CA TYR A 85 12.14 5.04 -0.86
C TYR A 85 12.68 6.38 -1.37
N LYS A 86 13.98 6.45 -1.70
CA LYS A 86 14.61 7.67 -2.24
C LYS A 86 13.95 8.11 -3.55
N ASN A 87 13.62 7.16 -4.44
CA ASN A 87 12.93 7.44 -5.70
C ASN A 87 11.52 7.98 -5.45
N LEU A 88 10.76 7.32 -4.58
CA LEU A 88 9.40 7.73 -4.24
C LEU A 88 9.35 9.11 -3.56
N LYS A 89 10.31 9.39 -2.66
CA LYS A 89 10.46 10.70 -2.05
C LYS A 89 10.74 11.80 -3.08
N LYS A 90 11.64 11.54 -4.04
CA LYS A 90 11.95 12.47 -5.13
C LYS A 90 10.70 12.73 -5.99
N ILE A 91 9.98 11.67 -6.38
CA ILE A 91 8.72 11.78 -7.15
C ILE A 91 7.68 12.60 -6.38
N SER A 92 7.53 12.35 -5.08
CA SER A 92 6.61 13.08 -4.22
C SER A 92 6.91 14.58 -4.19
N LEU A 93 8.17 14.96 -4.00
CA LEU A 93 8.60 16.36 -3.96
C LEU A 93 8.38 17.06 -5.31
N ASN A 94 8.81 16.44 -6.41
CA ASN A 94 8.71 17.02 -7.75
C ASN A 94 7.26 17.23 -8.20
N ASN A 95 6.33 16.38 -7.77
CA ASN A 95 4.93 16.43 -8.20
C ASN A 95 3.98 16.95 -7.10
N LYS A 96 4.52 17.39 -5.95
CA LYS A 96 3.73 17.86 -4.80
C LYS A 96 2.72 16.82 -4.31
N PHE A 97 3.10 15.55 -4.29
CA PHE A 97 2.27 14.47 -3.74
C PHE A 97 2.44 14.36 -2.22
N ASN A 98 1.40 13.86 -1.55
CA ASN A 98 1.44 13.59 -0.12
C ASN A 98 2.13 12.24 0.12
N LEU A 99 3.33 12.24 0.71
CA LEU A 99 4.07 11.03 1.04
C LEU A 99 3.75 10.59 2.47
N GLN A 100 3.24 9.38 2.63
CA GLN A 100 3.03 8.73 3.92
C GLN A 100 3.90 7.48 4.01
N VAL A 101 4.51 7.27 5.16
CA VAL A 101 5.48 6.19 5.35
C VAL A 101 5.22 5.38 6.61
N LEU A 102 5.63 4.13 6.58
CA LEU A 102 5.78 3.32 7.78
C LEU A 102 7.08 3.74 8.49
N SER A 103 7.00 4.67 9.41
CA SER A 103 8.12 5.18 10.20
C SER A 103 7.63 6.09 11.31
N LYS A 104 8.55 6.52 12.18
CA LYS A 104 8.36 7.54 13.24
C LYS A 104 8.04 8.94 12.69
N SER A 105 7.16 9.07 11.72
CA SER A 105 6.75 10.36 11.17
C SER A 105 5.34 10.72 11.62
N ASN A 106 5.05 12.01 11.74
CA ASN A 106 3.75 12.50 12.22
C ASN A 106 2.54 12.03 11.38
N ASN A 107 2.76 11.65 10.11
CA ASN A 107 1.70 11.19 9.21
C ASN A 107 1.74 9.69 8.90
N GLY A 108 2.68 8.94 9.50
CA GLY A 108 2.87 7.52 9.30
C GLY A 108 2.28 6.67 10.41
N ILE A 109 2.61 5.39 10.37
CA ILE A 109 2.40 4.45 11.47
C ILE A 109 3.77 4.06 11.99
N ASP A 110 4.01 4.29 13.28
CA ASP A 110 5.18 3.82 14.00
C ASP A 110 4.83 2.60 14.85
N ILE A 111 5.66 1.56 14.75
CA ILE A 111 5.52 0.33 15.54
C ILE A 111 6.52 0.41 16.68
N TYR A 112 6.06 0.50 17.92
CA TYR A 112 6.93 0.57 19.09
C TYR A 112 6.95 -0.70 19.92
N SER A 113 6.00 -1.61 19.73
CA SER A 113 5.99 -2.92 20.37
C SER A 113 5.41 -3.98 19.44
N HIS A 114 6.04 -5.15 19.39
CA HIS A 114 5.58 -6.31 18.65
C HIS A 114 5.88 -7.56 19.46
N LYS A 115 4.84 -8.28 19.86
CA LYS A 115 4.90 -9.48 20.68
C LYS A 115 4.03 -10.57 20.08
N PHE A 116 4.39 -11.82 20.38
CA PHE A 116 3.55 -12.99 20.09
C PHE A 116 2.92 -13.48 21.39
N LYS A 117 1.64 -13.76 21.36
CA LYS A 117 0.89 -14.36 22.45
C LYS A 117 -0.24 -15.22 21.89
N ASP A 118 -0.35 -16.48 22.33
CA ASP A 118 -1.41 -17.42 21.92
C ASP A 118 -1.58 -17.48 20.39
N ASP A 119 -0.46 -17.69 19.68
CA ASP A 119 -0.38 -17.72 18.21
C ASP A 119 -0.81 -16.43 17.47
N LYS A 120 -1.05 -15.36 18.19
CA LYS A 120 -1.42 -14.06 17.63
C LYS A 120 -0.30 -13.05 17.76
N GLN A 121 -0.21 -12.16 16.80
CA GLN A 121 0.67 -11.00 16.89
C GLN A 121 -0.06 -9.87 17.60
N ILE A 122 0.55 -9.35 18.66
CA ILE A 122 0.09 -8.16 19.38
C ILE A 122 1.05 -7.05 19.01
N ILE A 123 0.53 -6.02 18.38
CA ILE A 123 1.30 -4.88 17.90
C ILE A 123 0.77 -3.61 18.54
N GLU A 124 1.67 -2.81 19.05
CA GLU A 124 1.35 -1.48 19.55
C GLU A 124 1.95 -0.45 18.60
N ILE A 125 1.10 0.42 18.10
CA ILE A 125 1.44 1.42 17.09
C ILE A 125 1.05 2.82 17.54
N THR A 126 1.79 3.80 17.05
CA THR A 126 1.44 5.22 17.18
C THR A 126 1.07 5.78 15.82
N HIS A 127 -0.05 6.51 15.76
CA HIS A 127 -0.45 7.29 14.60
C HIS A 127 -1.02 8.64 15.04
N ASN A 128 -0.48 9.73 14.50
CA ASN A 128 -0.85 11.10 14.88
C ASN A 128 -0.84 11.31 16.42
N GLN A 129 0.24 10.90 17.08
CA GLN A 129 0.45 11.03 18.53
C GLN A 129 -0.54 10.23 19.41
N LYS A 130 -1.38 9.38 18.81
CA LYS A 130 -2.29 8.49 19.53
C LYS A 130 -1.80 7.05 19.43
N ASN A 131 -1.82 6.35 20.57
CA ASN A 131 -1.43 4.95 20.66
C ASN A 131 -2.61 4.04 20.40
N TYR A 132 -2.34 2.94 19.70
CA TYR A 132 -3.31 1.90 19.37
C TYR A 132 -2.71 0.53 19.61
N LYS A 133 -3.55 -0.40 19.98
CA LYS A 133 -3.20 -1.81 20.09
C LYS A 133 -3.97 -2.61 19.04
N LEU A 134 -3.25 -3.40 18.28
CA LEU A 134 -3.77 -4.27 17.24
C LEU A 134 -3.39 -5.71 17.55
N GLN A 135 -4.34 -6.62 17.41
CA GLN A 135 -4.12 -8.06 17.44
C GLN A 135 -4.50 -8.65 16.09
N THR A 136 -3.65 -9.50 15.50
CA THR A 136 -3.88 -10.09 14.19
C THR A 136 -3.30 -11.50 14.10
N ASP A 137 -3.92 -12.33 13.28
CA ASP A 137 -3.48 -13.68 12.93
C ASP A 137 -2.56 -13.69 11.69
N LEU A 138 -2.35 -12.55 11.05
CA LEU A 138 -1.42 -12.42 9.92
C LEU A 138 -0.01 -12.80 10.35
N ILE A 139 0.70 -13.60 9.54
CA ILE A 139 2.04 -14.10 9.86
C ILE A 139 3.11 -13.30 9.11
N GLY A 140 4.16 -12.91 9.85
CA GLY A 140 5.37 -12.32 9.28
C GLY A 140 5.33 -10.80 9.11
N ARG A 141 6.53 -10.20 9.11
CA ARG A 141 6.73 -8.74 9.07
C ARG A 141 6.23 -8.12 7.76
N ILE A 142 6.31 -8.85 6.65
CA ILE A 142 5.85 -8.35 5.34
C ILE A 142 4.35 -8.16 5.35
N GLN A 143 3.58 -9.12 5.86
CA GLN A 143 2.13 -9.03 5.95
C GLN A 143 1.69 -7.89 6.88
N LEU A 144 2.39 -7.69 7.99
CA LEU A 144 2.13 -6.54 8.88
C LEU A 144 2.40 -5.20 8.19
N LYS A 145 3.51 -5.07 7.46
CA LYS A 145 3.79 -3.85 6.68
C LYS A 145 2.71 -3.59 5.64
N ASN A 146 2.27 -4.63 4.92
CA ASN A 146 1.18 -4.52 3.96
C ASN A 146 -0.13 -4.08 4.64
N LEU A 147 -0.48 -4.66 5.80
CA LEU A 147 -1.64 -4.26 6.58
C LEU A 147 -1.57 -2.79 6.98
N PHE A 148 -0.44 -2.32 7.48
CA PHE A 148 -0.29 -0.92 7.89
C PHE A 148 -0.35 0.06 6.71
N MET A 149 0.21 -0.30 5.56
CA MET A 149 0.05 0.50 4.34
C MET A 149 -1.42 0.54 3.87
N ALA A 150 -2.14 -0.59 3.98
CA ALA A 150 -3.57 -0.65 3.69
C ALA A 150 -4.39 0.21 4.68
N MET A 151 -4.03 0.22 5.96
CA MET A 151 -4.66 1.09 6.97
C MET A 151 -4.48 2.58 6.64
N LEU A 152 -3.28 2.99 6.22
CA LEU A 152 -3.01 4.37 5.78
C LEU A 152 -3.82 4.72 4.52
N ALA A 153 -3.98 3.79 3.58
CA ALA A 153 -4.81 3.99 2.39
C ALA A 153 -6.30 4.10 2.76
N ALA A 154 -6.81 3.23 3.63
CA ALA A 154 -8.19 3.26 4.08
C ALA A 154 -8.57 4.59 4.77
N LYS A 155 -7.62 5.22 5.47
CA LYS A 155 -7.81 6.55 6.04
C LYS A 155 -8.14 7.61 4.98
N LYS A 156 -7.65 7.43 3.73
CA LYS A 156 -7.94 8.36 2.62
C LYS A 156 -9.38 8.23 2.09
N SER A 157 -10.12 7.22 2.53
CA SER A 157 -11.54 7.04 2.23
C SER A 157 -12.45 7.60 3.35
N ASN A 158 -11.99 8.60 4.08
CA ASN A 158 -12.69 9.30 5.16
C ASN A 158 -13.09 8.43 6.37
N LEU A 159 -12.45 7.27 6.54
CA LEU A 159 -12.66 6.44 7.72
C LEU A 159 -11.86 6.97 8.92
N LYS A 160 -12.49 6.98 10.10
CA LYS A 160 -11.79 7.27 11.36
C LYS A 160 -10.75 6.17 11.65
N PHE A 161 -9.56 6.56 12.10
CA PHE A 161 -8.47 5.61 12.29
C PHE A 161 -8.77 4.56 13.36
N ASP A 162 -9.51 4.91 14.41
CA ASP A 162 -10.00 3.95 15.43
C ASP A 162 -10.83 2.82 14.79
N LYS A 163 -11.71 3.15 13.83
CA LYS A 163 -12.49 2.16 13.09
C LYS A 163 -11.61 1.29 12.21
N ILE A 164 -10.58 1.89 11.56
CA ILE A 164 -9.62 1.16 10.73
C ILE A 164 -8.87 0.14 11.57
N VAL A 165 -8.34 0.53 12.74
CA VAL A 165 -7.64 -0.38 13.66
C VAL A 165 -8.53 -1.56 14.08
N LYS A 166 -9.79 -1.29 14.43
CA LYS A 166 -10.76 -2.35 14.78
C LYS A 166 -11.03 -3.30 13.61
N LEU A 167 -11.11 -2.79 12.38
CA LEU A 167 -11.29 -3.62 11.18
C LEU A 167 -10.03 -4.40 10.83
N ALA A 168 -8.85 -3.79 10.99
CA ALA A 168 -7.57 -4.43 10.73
C ALA A 168 -7.34 -5.68 11.58
N SER A 169 -7.86 -5.72 12.83
CA SER A 169 -7.81 -6.91 13.68
C SER A 169 -8.65 -8.10 13.17
N ARG A 170 -9.50 -7.89 12.16
CA ARG A 170 -10.35 -8.91 11.57
C ARG A 170 -9.88 -9.36 10.19
N VAL A 171 -8.76 -8.82 9.73
CA VAL A 171 -8.19 -9.21 8.44
C VAL A 171 -7.57 -10.59 8.60
N GLU A 172 -8.03 -11.51 7.77
CA GLU A 172 -7.55 -12.88 7.70
C GLU A 172 -6.39 -13.00 6.71
N SER A 173 -5.61 -14.07 6.83
CA SER A 173 -4.57 -14.40 5.86
C SER A 173 -5.20 -14.75 4.51
N VAL A 174 -4.54 -14.38 3.43
CA VAL A 174 -4.94 -14.78 2.08
C VAL A 174 -4.34 -16.15 1.81
N SER A 175 -5.16 -17.09 1.32
CA SER A 175 -4.69 -18.43 0.93
C SER A 175 -3.50 -18.36 -0.02
N GLY A 176 -2.47 -19.18 0.23
CA GLY A 176 -1.21 -19.15 -0.51
C GLY A 176 -0.26 -18.00 -0.14
N ARG A 177 -0.58 -17.18 0.86
CA ARG A 177 0.25 -16.06 1.34
C ARG A 177 0.59 -16.20 2.83
N PHE A 178 1.52 -17.13 3.17
CA PHE A 178 1.87 -17.44 4.57
C PHE A 178 0.63 -17.79 5.41
N GLU A 179 -0.15 -18.71 4.89
CA GLU A 179 -1.31 -19.28 5.58
C GLU A 179 -0.85 -20.20 6.72
N LYS A 180 -1.55 -20.12 7.86
CA LYS A 180 -1.34 -21.08 8.94
C LYS A 180 -2.05 -22.36 8.56
N ILE A 181 -1.32 -23.46 8.47
CA ILE A 181 -1.82 -24.81 8.23
C ILE A 181 -2.14 -25.46 9.58
#